data_bad4c03361893f968efd42a193a46542
#
_entry.id   bad4c03361893f968efd42a193a46542
#
_cell.length_a   1.000
_cell.length_b   1.000
_cell.length_c   1.000
_cell.angle_alpha   90.00
_cell.angle_beta   90.00
_cell.angle_gamma   90.00
#
_symmetry.space_group_name_H-M   'P 1'
#
loop_
_entity.id
_entity.type
_entity.pdbx_description
1 polymer ?
#
loop_
_entity_poly.entity_id
_entity_poly.type
_entity_poly.pdbx_seq_one_letter_code
_entity_poly.pdbx_strand_id
1 'polypeptide(L)'
;VKNDKIKLVFIASLGTLLEWAEYTFYGYMATKLATLFFPTDNDSISLMKTFGIFASGYLMRPVGAYLFGRIGDLKSRSSALFWSMMLMGACGLGIGLLPTYQTIGFWAPLILLFFRLLQGISVGGEYNGAGIFLTEQFGPSHRCLAGSFISMASAFGMVFGGLGAYFVMLPDMPEWIWRVPFLLGSLSCFLGLWLRRSFLAASSVLASTLPPLNFKLFFKKFSRNFFIVFSIGALTGVFVYVNNVYFVVFLNKQVGLLKHEAILIVVFGEALAALLIPVFAWYADKTGPTKIYQFGLIMAVLFTPSIFWFAQYGDTTNLLVSQCIFAILNALISAPMVYLVVHLFPAHLRYRSISIAYSLGAGLFGGTAPMVAEYLQTQYEWIGGIFYPPGIYVCFFALVTWFIIRYNAAKIEYFKHPGQ
;
A
#
# COMPACT_ATOMS: atom_id res chain seq x y z
N VAL A 1 17.60 9.37 -25.10
CA VAL A 1 17.88 9.37 -23.64
C VAL A 1 16.71 9.92 -22.83
N LYS A 2 16.11 11.10 -23.16
CA LYS A 2 14.99 11.68 -22.40
C LYS A 2 13.69 10.87 -22.57
N ASN A 3 13.36 10.47 -23.79
CA ASN A 3 12.19 9.64 -24.09
C ASN A 3 12.26 8.24 -23.47
N ASP A 4 13.44 7.66 -23.38
CA ASP A 4 13.62 6.34 -22.80
C ASP A 4 13.36 6.34 -21.27
N LYS A 5 13.77 7.41 -20.58
CA LYS A 5 13.51 7.58 -19.15
C LYS A 5 12.02 7.75 -18.84
N ILE A 6 11.30 8.52 -19.67
CA ILE A 6 9.84 8.69 -19.52
C ILE A 6 9.14 7.34 -19.73
N LYS A 7 9.52 6.60 -20.76
CA LYS A 7 8.98 5.26 -21.03
C LYS A 7 9.22 4.30 -19.87
N LEU A 8 10.41 4.32 -19.27
CA LEU A 8 10.77 3.52 -18.10
C LEU A 8 9.89 3.85 -16.89
N VAL A 9 9.72 5.14 -16.58
CA VAL A 9 8.83 5.59 -15.49
C VAL A 9 7.41 5.10 -15.74
N PHE A 10 6.87 5.30 -16.94
CA PHE A 10 5.50 4.91 -17.28
C PHE A 10 5.28 3.40 -17.11
N ILE A 11 6.20 2.57 -17.60
CA ILE A 11 6.06 1.11 -17.55
C ILE A 11 6.15 0.59 -16.10
N ALA A 12 7.13 1.09 -15.32
CA ALA A 12 7.26 0.70 -13.91
C ALA A 12 6.06 1.16 -13.07
N SER A 13 5.53 2.36 -13.36
CA SER A 13 4.36 2.91 -12.67
C SER A 13 3.06 2.19 -13.02
N LEU A 14 2.91 1.74 -14.26
CA LEU A 14 1.67 1.08 -14.72
C LEU A 14 1.43 -0.26 -14.01
N GLY A 15 2.48 -1.06 -13.79
CA GLY A 15 2.38 -2.31 -13.02
C GLY A 15 1.88 -2.04 -11.60
N THR A 16 2.55 -1.12 -10.91
CA THR A 16 2.17 -0.71 -9.56
C THR A 16 0.74 -0.17 -9.49
N LEU A 17 0.31 0.64 -10.46
CA LEU A 17 -1.04 1.19 -10.52
C LEU A 17 -2.10 0.07 -10.58
N LEU A 18 -1.92 -0.89 -11.48
CA LEU A 18 -2.87 -2.00 -11.66
C LEU A 18 -2.91 -2.92 -10.43
N GLU A 19 -1.75 -3.24 -9.86
CA GLU A 19 -1.63 -4.01 -8.62
C GLU A 19 -2.43 -3.36 -7.48
N TRP A 20 -2.22 -2.06 -7.27
CA TRP A 20 -2.89 -1.33 -6.19
C TRP A 20 -4.38 -1.13 -6.45
N ALA A 21 -4.81 -0.94 -7.70
CA ALA A 21 -6.22 -0.87 -8.05
C ALA A 21 -6.95 -2.18 -7.69
N GLU A 22 -6.42 -3.33 -8.12
CA GLU A 22 -7.01 -4.64 -7.84
C GLU A 22 -7.03 -4.95 -6.33
N TYR A 23 -5.91 -4.66 -5.65
CA TYR A 23 -5.79 -4.95 -4.22
C TYR A 23 -6.74 -4.10 -3.37
N THR A 24 -6.95 -2.85 -3.77
CA THR A 24 -7.77 -1.88 -3.04
C THR A 24 -9.27 -2.11 -3.22
N PHE A 25 -9.71 -2.71 -4.33
CA PHE A 25 -11.12 -3.09 -4.53
C PHE A 25 -11.68 -3.86 -3.34
N TYR A 26 -10.93 -4.83 -2.84
CA TYR A 26 -11.38 -5.63 -1.71
C TYR A 26 -11.62 -4.76 -0.47
N GLY A 27 -10.69 -3.86 -0.15
CA GLY A 27 -10.78 -2.97 1.00
C GLY A 27 -11.99 -2.04 0.95
N TYR A 28 -12.19 -1.35 -0.16
CA TYR A 28 -13.31 -0.44 -0.34
C TYR A 28 -14.67 -1.15 -0.41
N MET A 29 -14.70 -2.39 -0.88
CA MET A 29 -15.91 -3.21 -0.91
C MET A 29 -16.10 -4.06 0.35
N ALA A 30 -15.33 -3.85 1.42
CA ALA A 30 -15.36 -4.69 2.61
C ALA A 30 -16.78 -4.87 3.19
N THR A 31 -17.58 -3.82 3.23
CA THR A 31 -18.97 -3.88 3.72
C THR A 31 -19.88 -4.74 2.84
N LYS A 32 -19.70 -4.71 1.51
CA LYS A 32 -20.47 -5.57 0.57
C LYS A 32 -19.99 -7.02 0.64
N LEU A 33 -18.67 -7.23 0.69
CA LEU A 33 -18.10 -8.57 0.80
C LEU A 33 -18.44 -9.24 2.13
N ALA A 34 -18.58 -8.45 3.20
CA ALA A 34 -19.01 -8.94 4.51
C ALA A 34 -20.39 -9.61 4.41
N THR A 35 -21.35 -8.99 3.77
CA THR A 35 -22.71 -9.55 3.59
C THR A 35 -22.74 -10.76 2.66
N LEU A 36 -21.87 -10.79 1.64
CA LEU A 36 -21.84 -11.87 0.63
C LEU A 36 -21.11 -13.14 1.12
N PHE A 37 -20.09 -12.99 1.96
CA PHE A 37 -19.22 -14.09 2.37
C PHE A 37 -19.29 -14.44 3.86
N PHE A 38 -19.76 -13.53 4.70
CA PHE A 38 -19.85 -13.71 6.15
C PHE A 38 -21.19 -13.24 6.72
N PRO A 39 -22.33 -13.77 6.22
CA PRO A 39 -23.62 -13.36 6.74
C PRO A 39 -23.73 -13.77 8.23
N THR A 40 -23.89 -12.78 9.11
CA THR A 40 -24.14 -12.96 10.55
C THR A 40 -25.09 -11.84 11.02
N ASP A 41 -25.75 -12.06 12.15
CA ASP A 41 -26.66 -11.06 12.74
C ASP A 41 -25.93 -9.82 13.27
N ASN A 42 -24.60 -9.86 13.34
CA ASN A 42 -23.77 -8.75 13.82
C ASN A 42 -22.85 -8.24 12.69
N ASP A 43 -23.16 -7.07 12.15
CA ASP A 43 -22.42 -6.44 11.04
C ASP A 43 -20.95 -6.18 11.37
N SER A 44 -20.61 -5.82 12.62
CA SER A 44 -19.22 -5.60 13.01
C SER A 44 -18.42 -6.89 12.99
N ILE A 45 -19.00 -8.02 13.41
CA ILE A 45 -18.34 -9.34 13.34
C ILE A 45 -18.12 -9.75 11.88
N SER A 46 -19.11 -9.58 11.00
CA SER A 46 -18.97 -9.85 9.56
C SER A 46 -17.86 -9.02 8.95
N LEU A 47 -17.80 -7.73 9.28
CA LEU A 47 -16.79 -6.81 8.80
C LEU A 47 -15.38 -7.15 9.32
N MET A 48 -15.26 -7.49 10.61
CA MET A 48 -13.98 -7.92 11.19
C MET A 48 -13.45 -9.20 10.53
N LYS A 49 -14.31 -10.19 10.21
CA LYS A 49 -13.93 -11.38 9.45
C LYS A 49 -13.44 -11.01 8.05
N THR A 50 -14.10 -10.09 7.37
CA THR A 50 -13.69 -9.59 6.05
C THR A 50 -12.34 -8.89 6.11
N PHE A 51 -12.09 -8.05 7.11
CA PHE A 51 -10.79 -7.43 7.36
C PHE A 51 -9.72 -8.45 7.78
N GLY A 52 -10.10 -9.54 8.45
CA GLY A 52 -9.20 -10.66 8.74
C GLY A 52 -8.66 -11.32 7.47
N ILE A 53 -9.52 -11.55 6.47
CA ILE A 53 -9.10 -12.03 5.14
C ILE A 53 -8.23 -10.98 4.41
N PHE A 54 -8.56 -9.71 4.49
CA PHE A 54 -7.71 -8.65 3.97
C PHE A 54 -6.30 -8.69 4.59
N ALA A 55 -6.22 -8.79 5.91
CA ALA A 55 -4.98 -8.89 6.66
C ALA A 55 -4.15 -10.13 6.27
N SER A 56 -4.80 -11.28 6.06
CA SER A 56 -4.12 -12.52 5.68
C SER A 56 -3.35 -12.39 4.37
N GLY A 57 -3.90 -11.70 3.38
CA GLY A 57 -3.20 -11.38 2.15
C GLY A 57 -1.94 -10.54 2.41
N TYR A 58 -2.02 -9.54 3.29
CA TYR A 58 -0.86 -8.74 3.67
C TYR A 58 0.22 -9.53 4.40
N LEU A 59 -0.16 -10.44 5.29
CA LEU A 59 0.76 -11.30 6.02
C LEU A 59 1.56 -12.24 5.10
N MET A 60 1.05 -12.54 3.91
CA MET A 60 1.74 -13.37 2.92
C MET A 60 2.74 -12.60 2.02
N ARG A 61 2.76 -11.27 2.06
CA ARG A 61 3.70 -10.46 1.27
C ARG A 61 5.18 -10.78 1.55
N PRO A 62 5.66 -10.98 2.79
CA PRO A 62 7.06 -11.38 3.02
C PRO A 62 7.43 -12.71 2.37
N VAL A 63 6.49 -13.67 2.34
CA VAL A 63 6.68 -14.95 1.63
C VAL A 63 6.85 -14.71 0.13
N GLY A 64 6.00 -13.88 -0.45
CA GLY A 64 6.10 -13.44 -1.84
C GLY A 64 7.41 -12.72 -2.15
N ALA A 65 7.82 -11.79 -1.29
CA ALA A 65 9.10 -11.08 -1.41
C ALA A 65 10.30 -12.04 -1.46
N TYR A 66 10.28 -13.09 -0.64
CA TYR A 66 11.31 -14.13 -0.66
C TYR A 66 11.26 -14.98 -1.94
N LEU A 67 10.08 -15.47 -2.33
CA LEU A 67 9.91 -16.37 -3.49
C LEU A 67 10.24 -15.64 -4.80
N PHE A 68 9.64 -14.49 -5.05
CA PHE A 68 9.89 -13.72 -6.26
C PHE A 68 11.27 -13.06 -6.28
N GLY A 69 11.78 -12.67 -5.11
CA GLY A 69 13.17 -12.26 -4.96
C GLY A 69 14.13 -13.36 -5.43
N ARG A 70 13.92 -14.61 -5.02
CA ARG A 70 14.72 -15.76 -5.44
C ARG A 70 14.59 -16.06 -6.94
N ILE A 71 13.38 -15.97 -7.49
CA ILE A 71 13.16 -16.14 -8.94
C ILE A 71 13.91 -15.04 -9.72
N GLY A 72 13.84 -13.80 -9.24
CA GLY A 72 14.52 -12.65 -9.83
C GLY A 72 16.03 -12.78 -9.82
N ASP A 73 16.60 -13.35 -8.75
CA ASP A 73 18.04 -13.61 -8.64
C ASP A 73 18.53 -14.80 -9.46
N LEU A 74 17.75 -15.89 -9.53
CA LEU A 74 18.13 -17.13 -10.22
C LEU A 74 17.85 -17.10 -11.72
N LYS A 75 16.81 -16.42 -12.16
CA LYS A 75 16.40 -16.37 -13.57
C LYS A 75 16.57 -14.97 -14.16
N SER A 76 15.68 -14.06 -13.81
CA SER A 76 15.76 -12.65 -14.15
C SER A 76 14.69 -11.85 -13.40
N ARG A 77 14.91 -10.55 -13.19
CA ARG A 77 13.90 -9.63 -12.60
C ARG A 77 12.60 -9.63 -13.42
N SER A 78 12.72 -9.69 -14.75
CA SER A 78 11.58 -9.77 -15.67
C SER A 78 10.77 -11.06 -15.50
N SER A 79 11.41 -12.20 -15.22
CA SER A 79 10.71 -13.46 -14.93
C SER A 79 9.95 -13.41 -13.60
N ALA A 80 10.54 -12.79 -12.58
CA ALA A 80 9.85 -12.61 -11.29
C ALA A 80 8.59 -11.75 -11.45
N LEU A 81 8.70 -10.59 -12.10
CA LEU A 81 7.59 -9.71 -12.40
C LEU A 81 6.50 -10.39 -13.23
N PHE A 82 6.91 -11.16 -14.26
CA PHE A 82 5.95 -11.90 -15.09
C PHE A 82 5.11 -12.88 -14.27
N TRP A 83 5.77 -13.72 -13.45
CA TRP A 83 5.06 -14.72 -12.66
C TRP A 83 4.23 -14.12 -11.52
N SER A 84 4.67 -13.01 -10.91
CA SER A 84 3.86 -12.29 -9.91
C SER A 84 2.57 -11.74 -10.54
N MET A 85 2.67 -11.06 -11.68
CA MET A 85 1.50 -10.53 -12.38
C MET A 85 0.54 -11.63 -12.86
N MET A 86 1.07 -12.74 -13.39
CA MET A 86 0.25 -13.90 -13.80
C MET A 86 -0.52 -14.49 -12.61
N LEU A 87 0.14 -14.64 -11.46
CA LEU A 87 -0.50 -15.14 -10.25
C LEU A 87 -1.58 -14.17 -9.76
N MET A 88 -1.29 -12.85 -9.78
CA MET A 88 -2.25 -11.81 -9.38
C MET A 88 -3.51 -11.87 -10.22
N GLY A 89 -3.38 -11.85 -11.54
CA GLY A 89 -4.53 -11.89 -12.43
C GLY A 89 -5.32 -13.21 -12.35
N ALA A 90 -4.64 -14.35 -12.17
CA ALA A 90 -5.32 -15.63 -11.96
C ALA A 90 -6.16 -15.63 -10.68
N CYS A 91 -5.65 -15.01 -9.60
CA CYS A 91 -6.39 -14.84 -8.35
C CYS A 91 -7.58 -13.88 -8.50
N GLY A 92 -7.40 -12.76 -9.22
CA GLY A 92 -8.49 -11.83 -9.55
C GLY A 92 -9.61 -12.52 -10.30
N LEU A 93 -9.28 -13.32 -11.32
CA LEU A 93 -10.24 -14.14 -12.04
C LEU A 93 -10.97 -15.12 -11.10
N GLY A 94 -10.22 -15.82 -10.25
CA GLY A 94 -10.77 -16.78 -9.28
C GLY A 94 -11.75 -16.12 -8.30
N ILE A 95 -11.42 -14.94 -7.76
CA ILE A 95 -12.33 -14.19 -6.87
C ILE A 95 -13.56 -13.71 -7.65
N GLY A 96 -13.38 -13.16 -8.85
CA GLY A 96 -14.50 -12.66 -9.66
C GLY A 96 -15.51 -13.75 -10.08
N LEU A 97 -15.07 -15.00 -10.21
CA LEU A 97 -15.93 -16.14 -10.52
C LEU A 97 -16.46 -16.88 -9.28
N LEU A 98 -16.01 -16.48 -8.08
CA LEU A 98 -16.33 -17.21 -6.84
C LEU A 98 -17.84 -17.13 -6.51
N PRO A 99 -18.51 -18.27 -6.23
CA PRO A 99 -19.87 -18.28 -5.69
C PRO A 99 -19.90 -17.70 -4.26
N THR A 100 -21.03 -17.09 -3.89
CA THR A 100 -21.22 -16.48 -2.56
C THR A 100 -21.57 -17.53 -1.50
N TYR A 101 -21.61 -17.11 -0.24
CA TYR A 101 -22.00 -17.95 0.89
C TYR A 101 -23.38 -18.59 0.70
N GLN A 102 -24.34 -17.89 0.11
CA GLN A 102 -25.68 -18.41 -0.16
C GLN A 102 -25.67 -19.63 -1.11
N THR A 103 -24.66 -19.74 -1.99
CA THR A 103 -24.57 -20.81 -2.98
C THR A 103 -23.78 -22.01 -2.49
N ILE A 104 -22.61 -21.79 -1.88
CA ILE A 104 -21.67 -22.88 -1.48
C ILE A 104 -21.34 -22.88 0.02
N GLY A 105 -22.05 -22.09 0.81
CA GLY A 105 -21.91 -22.05 2.26
C GLY A 105 -20.48 -21.73 2.73
N PHE A 106 -20.02 -22.48 3.73
CA PHE A 106 -18.72 -22.29 4.38
C PHE A 106 -17.50 -22.36 3.40
N TRP A 107 -17.63 -23.00 2.26
CA TRP A 107 -16.56 -23.04 1.27
C TRP A 107 -16.27 -21.70 0.61
N ALA A 108 -17.26 -20.81 0.52
CA ALA A 108 -17.08 -19.49 -0.09
C ALA A 108 -16.00 -18.66 0.61
N PRO A 109 -16.05 -18.42 1.93
CA PRO A 109 -14.99 -17.67 2.62
C PRO A 109 -13.63 -18.39 2.64
N LEU A 110 -13.59 -19.72 2.63
CA LEU A 110 -12.33 -20.48 2.58
C LEU A 110 -11.62 -20.31 1.23
N ILE A 111 -12.35 -20.40 0.13
CA ILE A 111 -11.81 -20.22 -1.22
C ILE A 111 -11.39 -18.75 -1.40
N LEU A 112 -12.16 -17.80 -0.88
CA LEU A 112 -11.80 -16.39 -0.87
C LEU A 112 -10.48 -16.16 -0.12
N LEU A 113 -10.34 -16.76 1.07
CA LEU A 113 -9.09 -16.72 1.85
C LEU A 113 -7.92 -17.29 1.04
N PHE A 114 -8.09 -18.43 0.40
CA PHE A 114 -7.06 -19.05 -0.43
C PHE A 114 -6.58 -18.12 -1.54
N PHE A 115 -7.48 -17.52 -2.30
CA PHE A 115 -7.10 -16.56 -3.35
C PHE A 115 -6.44 -15.32 -2.77
N ARG A 116 -6.89 -14.81 -1.63
CA ARG A 116 -6.27 -13.65 -0.96
C ARG A 116 -4.86 -13.93 -0.45
N LEU A 117 -4.59 -15.13 0.05
CA LEU A 117 -3.24 -15.55 0.41
C LEU A 117 -2.32 -15.58 -0.82
N LEU A 118 -2.78 -16.14 -1.93
CA LEU A 118 -2.03 -16.16 -3.20
C LEU A 118 -1.80 -14.76 -3.77
N GLN A 119 -2.80 -13.87 -3.72
CA GLN A 119 -2.63 -12.45 -4.09
C GLN A 119 -1.57 -11.78 -3.23
N GLY A 120 -1.57 -12.02 -1.92
CA GLY A 120 -0.55 -11.50 -1.02
C GLY A 120 0.86 -11.96 -1.38
N ILE A 121 1.02 -13.21 -1.79
CA ILE A 121 2.29 -13.74 -2.31
C ILE A 121 2.71 -12.99 -3.58
N SER A 122 1.79 -12.75 -4.53
CA SER A 122 2.11 -12.09 -5.80
C SER A 122 2.65 -10.67 -5.61
N VAL A 123 2.07 -9.91 -4.69
CA VAL A 123 2.37 -8.49 -4.43
C VAL A 123 3.71 -8.25 -3.72
N GLY A 124 4.26 -9.28 -3.04
CA GLY A 124 5.34 -9.13 -2.04
C GLY A 124 6.65 -8.47 -2.51
N GLY A 125 6.92 -8.38 -3.82
CA GLY A 125 8.20 -7.84 -4.32
C GLY A 125 8.08 -6.68 -5.30
N GLU A 126 6.91 -6.44 -5.88
CA GLU A 126 6.76 -5.57 -7.05
C GLU A 126 6.95 -4.08 -6.72
N TYR A 127 6.23 -3.55 -5.75
CA TYR A 127 6.30 -2.15 -5.34
C TYR A 127 7.72 -1.69 -5.00
N ASN A 128 8.40 -2.44 -4.12
CA ASN A 128 9.77 -2.11 -3.72
C ASN A 128 10.75 -2.28 -4.87
N GLY A 129 10.57 -3.32 -5.71
CA GLY A 129 11.39 -3.58 -6.87
C GLY A 129 11.33 -2.46 -7.91
N ALA A 130 10.14 -1.98 -8.23
CA ALA A 130 9.93 -0.85 -9.13
C ALA A 130 10.54 0.45 -8.58
N GLY A 131 10.39 0.70 -7.26
CA GLY A 131 10.97 1.85 -6.58
C GLY A 131 12.50 1.85 -6.61
N ILE A 132 13.13 0.70 -6.30
CA ILE A 132 14.59 0.54 -6.38
C ILE A 132 15.07 0.79 -7.81
N PHE A 133 14.42 0.15 -8.78
CA PHE A 133 14.78 0.27 -10.19
C PHE A 133 14.74 1.73 -10.66
N LEU A 134 13.66 2.46 -10.43
CA LEU A 134 13.56 3.85 -10.85
C LEU A 134 14.58 4.75 -10.15
N THR A 135 14.75 4.59 -8.83
CA THR A 135 15.71 5.41 -8.07
C THR A 135 17.15 5.23 -8.55
N GLU A 136 17.52 4.02 -9.00
CA GLU A 136 18.85 3.71 -9.53
C GLU A 136 19.10 4.27 -10.94
N GLN A 137 18.04 4.46 -11.76
CA GLN A 137 18.15 4.97 -13.15
C GLN A 137 18.33 6.50 -13.23
N PHE A 138 18.09 7.21 -12.14
CA PHE A 138 18.18 8.67 -12.12
C PHE A 138 19.39 9.18 -11.33
N GLY A 139 19.94 10.32 -11.76
CA GLY A 139 21.06 10.96 -11.08
C GLY A 139 20.69 11.49 -9.69
N PRO A 140 21.71 11.81 -8.85
CA PRO A 140 21.52 12.17 -7.43
C PRO A 140 20.51 13.29 -7.18
N SER A 141 20.41 14.26 -8.09
CA SER A 141 19.53 15.44 -7.99
C SER A 141 18.05 15.18 -8.21
N HIS A 142 17.65 13.98 -8.67
CA HIS A 142 16.25 13.65 -9.02
C HIS A 142 15.83 12.25 -8.55
N ARG A 143 16.55 11.67 -7.59
CA ARG A 143 16.27 10.30 -7.12
C ARG A 143 15.00 10.22 -6.28
N CYS A 144 14.73 11.24 -5.48
CA CYS A 144 13.51 11.30 -4.69
C CYS A 144 12.30 11.45 -5.60
N LEU A 145 12.36 12.38 -6.56
CA LEU A 145 11.31 12.56 -7.58
C LEU A 145 11.09 11.27 -8.39
N ALA A 146 12.15 10.58 -8.82
CA ALA A 146 12.03 9.33 -9.56
C ALA A 146 11.34 8.23 -8.74
N GLY A 147 11.73 8.04 -7.48
CA GLY A 147 11.09 7.07 -6.57
C GLY A 147 9.63 7.42 -6.26
N SER A 148 9.30 8.70 -6.19
CA SER A 148 7.95 9.18 -5.88
C SER A 148 6.90 8.84 -6.95
N PHE A 149 7.31 8.60 -8.20
CA PHE A 149 6.38 8.15 -9.25
C PHE A 149 5.77 6.78 -8.94
N ILE A 150 6.45 5.92 -8.18
CA ILE A 150 5.88 4.65 -7.71
C ILE A 150 4.84 4.89 -6.62
N SER A 151 5.11 5.80 -5.67
CA SER A 151 4.12 6.20 -4.66
C SER A 151 2.90 6.89 -5.30
N MET A 152 3.12 7.75 -6.28
CA MET A 152 2.06 8.38 -7.07
C MET A 152 1.22 7.33 -7.81
N ALA A 153 1.85 6.34 -8.44
CA ALA A 153 1.17 5.28 -9.16
C ALA A 153 0.33 4.40 -8.22
N SER A 154 0.82 4.10 -7.01
CA SER A 154 0.03 3.37 -6.00
C SER A 154 -1.20 4.17 -5.55
N ALA A 155 -1.06 5.47 -5.32
CA ALA A 155 -2.18 6.35 -4.97
C ALA A 155 -3.21 6.45 -6.11
N PHE A 156 -2.78 6.60 -7.37
CA PHE A 156 -3.71 6.50 -8.51
C PHE A 156 -4.34 5.12 -8.64
N GLY A 157 -3.62 4.05 -8.32
CA GLY A 157 -4.20 2.71 -8.23
C GLY A 157 -5.35 2.65 -7.23
N MET A 158 -5.16 3.25 -6.04
CA MET A 158 -6.25 3.37 -5.04
C MET A 158 -7.42 4.21 -5.55
N VAL A 159 -7.17 5.30 -6.30
CA VAL A 159 -8.21 6.10 -6.95
C VAL A 159 -9.03 5.23 -7.91
N PHE A 160 -8.37 4.46 -8.80
CA PHE A 160 -9.08 3.58 -9.74
C PHE A 160 -9.81 2.45 -9.02
N GLY A 161 -9.21 1.88 -7.97
CA GLY A 161 -9.85 0.90 -7.10
C GLY A 161 -11.11 1.47 -6.42
N GLY A 162 -10.99 2.70 -5.90
CA GLY A 162 -12.11 3.41 -5.28
C GLY A 162 -13.23 3.75 -6.26
N LEU A 163 -12.90 4.25 -7.46
CA LEU A 163 -13.90 4.51 -8.50
C LEU A 163 -14.62 3.23 -8.92
N GLY A 164 -13.91 2.12 -9.08
CA GLY A 164 -14.55 0.83 -9.34
C GLY A 164 -15.49 0.39 -8.21
N ALA A 165 -15.07 0.54 -6.97
CA ALA A 165 -15.90 0.26 -5.81
C ALA A 165 -17.12 1.22 -5.70
N TYR A 166 -16.93 2.49 -6.04
CA TYR A 166 -18.00 3.48 -6.13
C TYR A 166 -19.13 3.00 -7.06
N PHE A 167 -18.78 2.59 -8.30
CA PHE A 167 -19.77 2.09 -9.24
C PHE A 167 -20.49 0.84 -8.73
N VAL A 168 -19.79 -0.07 -8.06
CA VAL A 168 -20.38 -1.28 -7.46
C VAL A 168 -21.36 -0.96 -6.32
N MET A 169 -21.14 0.16 -5.61
CA MET A 169 -21.94 0.57 -4.46
C MET A 169 -23.09 1.52 -4.81
N LEU A 170 -23.25 1.90 -6.07
CA LEU A 170 -24.39 2.71 -6.51
C LEU A 170 -25.71 1.99 -6.24
N PRO A 171 -26.78 2.74 -5.90
CA PRO A 171 -28.15 2.19 -5.85
C PRO A 171 -28.52 1.51 -7.19
N ASP A 172 -29.38 0.51 -7.12
CA ASP A 172 -29.92 -0.21 -8.28
C ASP A 172 -28.92 -1.04 -9.11
N MET A 173 -27.68 -1.17 -8.65
CA MET A 173 -26.72 -2.05 -9.30
C MET A 173 -27.03 -3.52 -9.04
N PRO A 174 -26.94 -4.41 -10.07
CA PRO A 174 -27.18 -5.83 -9.90
C PRO A 174 -26.24 -6.44 -8.86
N GLU A 175 -26.71 -7.43 -8.09
CA GLU A 175 -25.93 -8.06 -7.04
C GLU A 175 -24.58 -8.61 -7.51
N TRP A 176 -24.51 -9.11 -8.75
CA TRP A 176 -23.31 -9.69 -9.33
C TRP A 176 -22.23 -8.66 -9.73
N ILE A 177 -22.54 -7.35 -9.75
CA ILE A 177 -21.65 -6.30 -10.26
C ILE A 177 -20.30 -6.23 -9.47
N TRP A 178 -20.28 -6.67 -8.22
CA TRP A 178 -19.07 -6.72 -7.41
C TRP A 178 -17.95 -7.58 -8.01
N ARG A 179 -18.27 -8.48 -8.91
CA ARG A 179 -17.33 -9.35 -9.62
C ARG A 179 -16.50 -8.59 -10.65
N VAL A 180 -17.09 -7.56 -11.26
CA VAL A 180 -16.51 -6.83 -12.40
C VAL A 180 -15.14 -6.25 -12.08
N PRO A 181 -14.89 -5.55 -10.95
CA PRO A 181 -13.56 -5.04 -10.63
C PRO A 181 -12.49 -6.13 -10.55
N PHE A 182 -12.81 -7.30 -9.98
CA PHE A 182 -11.87 -8.42 -9.90
C PHE A 182 -11.60 -9.05 -11.28
N LEU A 183 -12.63 -9.16 -12.12
CA LEU A 183 -12.48 -9.65 -13.49
C LEU A 183 -11.66 -8.68 -14.35
N LEU A 184 -11.86 -7.36 -14.19
CA LEU A 184 -11.04 -6.35 -14.84
C LEU A 184 -9.58 -6.39 -14.32
N GLY A 185 -9.39 -6.61 -13.03
CA GLY A 185 -8.05 -6.82 -12.43
C GLY A 185 -7.32 -8.00 -13.04
N SER A 186 -8.02 -9.05 -13.47
CA SER A 186 -7.40 -10.19 -14.15
C SER A 186 -6.70 -9.82 -15.45
N LEU A 187 -7.00 -8.65 -16.05
CA LEU A 187 -6.28 -8.11 -17.21
C LEU A 187 -4.80 -7.81 -16.91
N SER A 188 -4.41 -7.72 -15.65
CA SER A 188 -3.00 -7.60 -15.24
C SER A 188 -2.13 -8.74 -15.79
N CYS A 189 -2.69 -9.93 -16.01
CA CYS A 189 -2.03 -11.04 -16.70
C CYS A 189 -1.54 -10.65 -18.11
N PHE A 190 -2.39 -9.97 -18.87
CA PHE A 190 -2.04 -9.56 -20.25
C PHE A 190 -0.94 -8.49 -20.24
N LEU A 191 -0.96 -7.60 -19.25
CA LEU A 191 0.12 -6.64 -19.05
C LEU A 191 1.44 -7.35 -18.73
N GLY A 192 1.43 -8.36 -17.87
CA GLY A 192 2.58 -9.19 -17.58
C GLY A 192 3.16 -9.85 -18.81
N LEU A 193 2.31 -10.37 -19.73
CA LEU A 193 2.72 -10.92 -21.00
C LEU A 193 3.36 -9.86 -21.92
N TRP A 194 2.75 -8.69 -22.02
CA TRP A 194 3.26 -7.58 -22.83
C TRP A 194 4.58 -7.05 -22.30
N LEU A 195 4.70 -6.85 -20.99
CA LEU A 195 5.96 -6.46 -20.34
C LEU A 195 7.08 -7.46 -20.62
N ARG A 196 6.80 -8.77 -20.54
CA ARG A 196 7.79 -9.80 -20.87
C ARG A 196 8.31 -9.65 -22.29
N ARG A 197 7.44 -9.44 -23.27
CA ARG A 197 7.86 -9.25 -24.68
C ARG A 197 8.68 -7.98 -24.87
N SER A 198 8.36 -6.90 -24.16
CA SER A 198 9.03 -5.60 -24.31
C SER A 198 10.34 -5.49 -23.54
N PHE A 199 10.47 -6.15 -22.36
CA PHE A 199 11.63 -6.04 -21.48
C PHE A 199 12.68 -7.15 -21.64
N LEU A 200 12.31 -8.35 -22.08
CA LEU A 200 13.29 -9.41 -22.31
C LEU A 200 14.29 -9.05 -23.42
N ALA A 201 13.89 -8.15 -24.33
CA ALA A 201 14.80 -7.60 -25.32
C ALA A 201 15.82 -6.59 -24.73
N ALA A 202 15.57 -6.02 -23.55
CA ALA A 202 16.38 -4.94 -22.97
C ALA A 202 17.23 -5.32 -21.75
N SER A 203 17.00 -6.45 -21.10
CA SER A 203 17.66 -6.80 -19.83
C SER A 203 18.38 -8.15 -19.85
N SER A 204 19.45 -8.23 -20.61
CA SER A 204 20.54 -9.17 -20.33
C SER A 204 21.42 -8.66 -19.17
N VAL A 205 20.82 -8.24 -18.06
CA VAL A 205 21.59 -7.93 -16.86
C VAL A 205 21.90 -9.26 -16.18
N LEU A 206 23.19 -9.59 -16.19
CA LEU A 206 23.84 -10.70 -15.53
C LEU A 206 23.09 -11.13 -14.27
N ALA A 207 22.60 -12.37 -14.28
CA ALA A 207 22.26 -13.09 -13.08
C ALA A 207 23.53 -13.13 -12.21
N SER A 208 23.63 -12.18 -11.30
CA SER A 208 24.72 -12.21 -10.34
C SER A 208 24.49 -13.43 -9.47
N THR A 209 25.44 -14.34 -9.44
CA THR A 209 25.52 -15.47 -8.51
C THR A 209 25.70 -14.92 -7.09
N LEU A 210 24.65 -14.30 -6.56
CA LEU A 210 24.66 -13.78 -5.20
C LEU A 210 24.55 -14.97 -4.23
N PRO A 211 25.43 -15.06 -3.24
CA PRO A 211 25.36 -16.12 -2.26
C PRO A 211 24.02 -16.05 -1.48
N PRO A 212 23.53 -17.18 -0.98
CA PRO A 212 22.32 -17.23 -0.19
C PRO A 212 22.46 -16.27 1.01
N LEU A 213 21.37 -15.57 1.34
CA LEU A 213 21.34 -14.61 2.44
C LEU A 213 21.56 -15.36 3.76
N ASN A 214 22.70 -15.18 4.38
CA ASN A 214 22.92 -15.67 5.73
C ASN A 214 22.21 -14.73 6.72
N PHE A 215 21.01 -15.08 7.15
CA PHE A 215 20.18 -14.27 8.02
C PHE A 215 20.88 -13.87 9.32
N LYS A 216 21.68 -14.75 9.95
CA LYS A 216 22.40 -14.46 11.19
C LYS A 216 23.42 -13.35 10.98
N LEU A 217 24.20 -13.41 9.89
CA LEU A 217 25.21 -12.40 9.55
C LEU A 217 24.54 -11.10 9.13
N PHE A 218 23.43 -11.19 8.37
CA PHE A 218 22.64 -10.05 7.95
C PHE A 218 22.10 -9.25 9.15
N PHE A 219 21.41 -9.91 10.08
CA PHE A 219 20.86 -9.24 11.26
C PHE A 219 21.97 -8.68 12.18
N LYS A 220 23.11 -9.35 12.30
CA LYS A 220 24.25 -8.81 13.05
C LYS A 220 24.74 -7.46 12.47
N LYS A 221 24.73 -7.30 11.13
CA LYS A 221 25.28 -6.12 10.47
C LYS A 221 24.22 -5.04 10.16
N PHE A 222 22.99 -5.42 9.80
CA PHE A 222 21.99 -4.54 9.24
C PHE A 222 20.67 -4.48 10.04
N SER A 223 20.62 -5.03 11.26
CA SER A 223 19.39 -5.03 12.08
C SER A 223 18.77 -3.65 12.22
N ARG A 224 19.59 -2.62 12.46
CA ARG A 224 19.15 -1.22 12.59
C ARG A 224 18.44 -0.73 11.33
N ASN A 225 19.05 -0.93 10.16
CA ASN A 225 18.46 -0.52 8.88
C ASN A 225 17.18 -1.29 8.59
N PHE A 226 17.16 -2.57 8.96
CA PHE A 226 15.98 -3.43 8.86
C PHE A 226 14.81 -2.87 9.69
N PHE A 227 15.04 -2.52 10.96
CA PHE A 227 14.00 -1.95 11.84
C PHE A 227 13.53 -0.57 11.39
N ILE A 228 14.38 0.25 10.76
CA ILE A 228 13.94 1.52 10.16
C ILE A 228 12.96 1.24 9.02
N VAL A 229 13.31 0.36 8.07
CA VAL A 229 12.43 0.03 6.93
C VAL A 229 11.15 -0.65 7.40
N PHE A 230 11.24 -1.52 8.40
CA PHE A 230 10.09 -2.15 9.04
C PHE A 230 9.13 -1.11 9.64
N SER A 231 9.64 -0.13 10.39
CA SER A 231 8.80 0.92 10.99
C SER A 231 8.18 1.84 9.95
N ILE A 232 8.91 2.16 8.87
CA ILE A 232 8.38 2.90 7.72
C ILE A 232 7.24 2.13 7.07
N GLY A 233 7.41 0.81 6.83
CA GLY A 233 6.37 -0.05 6.28
C GLY A 233 5.14 -0.15 7.18
N ALA A 234 5.34 -0.31 8.49
CA ALA A 234 4.28 -0.35 9.50
C ALA A 234 3.46 0.95 9.50
N LEU A 235 4.14 2.10 9.61
CA LEU A 235 3.48 3.40 9.57
C LEU A 235 2.71 3.63 8.27
N THR A 236 3.37 3.41 7.13
CA THR A 236 2.73 3.64 5.82
C THR A 236 1.49 2.78 5.68
N GLY A 237 1.57 1.50 6.05
CA GLY A 237 0.42 0.61 6.02
C GLY A 237 -0.71 1.06 6.94
N VAL A 238 -0.40 1.38 8.20
CA VAL A 238 -1.41 1.85 9.18
C VAL A 238 -2.03 3.18 8.72
N PHE A 239 -1.20 4.16 8.34
CA PHE A 239 -1.66 5.47 7.90
C PHE A 239 -2.61 5.37 6.69
N VAL A 240 -2.19 4.64 5.65
CA VAL A 240 -2.95 4.52 4.41
C VAL A 240 -4.24 3.73 4.62
N TYR A 241 -4.21 2.57 5.32
CA TYR A 241 -5.39 1.72 5.42
C TYR A 241 -6.40 2.18 6.46
N VAL A 242 -5.97 2.89 7.50
CA VAL A 242 -6.92 3.54 8.42
C VAL A 242 -7.64 4.69 7.71
N ASN A 243 -6.91 5.52 6.96
CA ASN A 243 -7.50 6.70 6.30
C ASN A 243 -8.20 6.40 4.96
N ASN A 244 -7.99 5.24 4.37
CA ASN A 244 -8.67 4.85 3.14
C ASN A 244 -9.71 3.75 3.39
N VAL A 245 -9.28 2.59 3.86
CA VAL A 245 -10.16 1.43 3.97
C VAL A 245 -11.11 1.57 5.16
N TYR A 246 -10.58 1.87 6.36
CA TYR A 246 -11.42 2.03 7.54
C TYR A 246 -12.25 3.31 7.49
N PHE A 247 -11.70 4.39 6.96
CA PHE A 247 -12.38 5.69 6.91
C PHE A 247 -13.69 5.64 6.11
N VAL A 248 -13.78 4.84 5.05
CA VAL A 248 -15.06 4.59 4.34
C VAL A 248 -16.10 3.99 5.29
N VAL A 249 -15.68 3.05 6.15
CA VAL A 249 -16.56 2.43 7.15
C VAL A 249 -16.98 3.45 8.21
N PHE A 250 -16.04 4.27 8.67
CA PHE A 250 -16.29 5.36 9.61
C PHE A 250 -17.33 6.35 9.06
N LEU A 251 -17.16 6.81 7.82
CA LEU A 251 -18.10 7.73 7.17
C LEU A 251 -19.49 7.10 7.00
N ASN A 252 -19.56 5.81 6.70
CA ASN A 252 -20.86 5.14 6.56
C ASN A 252 -21.53 4.87 7.91
N LYS A 253 -20.82 4.32 8.90
CA LYS A 253 -21.40 3.91 10.18
C LYS A 253 -21.58 5.05 11.18
N GLN A 254 -20.59 5.95 11.31
CA GLN A 254 -20.57 6.99 12.33
C GLN A 254 -21.14 8.31 11.83
N VAL A 255 -20.92 8.62 10.54
CA VAL A 255 -21.38 9.88 9.94
C VAL A 255 -22.71 9.70 9.20
N GLY A 256 -23.06 8.47 8.79
CA GLY A 256 -24.32 8.15 8.13
C GLY A 256 -24.35 8.40 6.62
N LEU A 257 -23.18 8.59 5.98
CA LEU A 257 -23.09 8.75 4.53
C LEU A 257 -23.44 7.44 3.80
N LEU A 258 -24.00 7.56 2.61
CA LEU A 258 -24.17 6.41 1.73
C LEU A 258 -22.78 5.84 1.35
N LYS A 259 -22.70 4.50 1.17
CA LYS A 259 -21.40 3.82 0.93
C LYS A 259 -20.65 4.39 -0.27
N HIS A 260 -21.34 4.67 -1.36
CA HIS A 260 -20.74 5.25 -2.56
C HIS A 260 -20.26 6.70 -2.34
N GLU A 261 -20.99 7.50 -1.56
CA GLU A 261 -20.56 8.86 -1.20
C GLU A 261 -19.30 8.85 -0.35
N ALA A 262 -19.26 7.97 0.67
CA ALA A 262 -18.09 7.78 1.51
C ALA A 262 -16.84 7.41 0.69
N ILE A 263 -16.98 6.55 -0.33
CA ILE A 263 -15.90 6.17 -1.23
C ILE A 263 -15.43 7.38 -2.05
N LEU A 264 -16.33 8.21 -2.57
CA LEU A 264 -15.94 9.39 -3.36
C LEU A 264 -15.13 10.40 -2.55
N ILE A 265 -15.48 10.61 -1.28
CA ILE A 265 -14.73 11.49 -0.38
C ILE A 265 -13.29 10.97 -0.22
N VAL A 266 -13.11 9.67 -0.01
CA VAL A 266 -11.77 9.07 0.11
C VAL A 266 -10.99 9.13 -1.21
N VAL A 267 -11.64 8.85 -2.33
CA VAL A 267 -11.06 8.94 -3.68
C VAL A 267 -10.55 10.35 -3.98
N PHE A 268 -11.30 11.40 -3.56
CA PHE A 268 -10.83 12.77 -3.68
C PHE A 268 -9.53 13.00 -2.91
N GLY A 269 -9.44 12.55 -1.66
CA GLY A 269 -8.21 12.67 -0.85
C GLY A 269 -7.02 11.96 -1.47
N GLU A 270 -7.20 10.74 -1.96
CA GLU A 270 -6.14 9.98 -2.64
C GLU A 270 -5.72 10.61 -3.97
N ALA A 271 -6.65 11.12 -4.76
CA ALA A 271 -6.33 11.81 -6.01
C ALA A 271 -5.50 13.07 -5.74
N LEU A 272 -5.86 13.85 -4.73
CA LEU A 272 -5.11 15.02 -4.31
C LEU A 272 -3.71 14.61 -3.79
N ALA A 273 -3.61 13.55 -2.97
CA ALA A 273 -2.33 13.03 -2.50
C ALA A 273 -1.43 12.61 -3.68
N ALA A 274 -1.98 11.87 -4.65
CA ALA A 274 -1.25 11.43 -5.85
C ALA A 274 -0.62 12.61 -6.61
N LEU A 275 -1.34 13.73 -6.73
CA LEU A 275 -0.83 14.94 -7.39
C LEU A 275 0.22 15.68 -6.55
N LEU A 276 0.10 15.67 -5.22
CA LEU A 276 1.03 16.35 -4.32
C LEU A 276 2.34 15.57 -4.10
N ILE A 277 2.33 14.24 -4.19
CA ILE A 277 3.51 13.38 -3.97
C ILE A 277 4.72 13.83 -4.81
N PRO A 278 4.66 13.99 -6.14
CA PRO A 278 5.83 14.42 -6.92
C PRO A 278 6.25 15.86 -6.60
N VAL A 279 5.34 16.74 -6.20
CA VAL A 279 5.64 18.13 -5.80
C VAL A 279 6.51 18.11 -4.53
N PHE A 280 6.10 17.38 -3.49
CA PHE A 280 6.91 17.27 -2.27
C PHE A 280 8.20 16.48 -2.49
N ALA A 281 8.25 15.53 -3.41
CA ALA A 281 9.47 14.82 -3.76
C ALA A 281 10.49 15.74 -4.45
N TRP A 282 10.06 16.60 -5.37
CA TRP A 282 10.90 17.61 -5.98
C TRP A 282 11.45 18.59 -4.94
N TYR A 283 10.63 18.99 -3.97
CA TYR A 283 11.07 19.81 -2.85
C TYR A 283 12.04 19.07 -1.94
N ALA A 284 11.82 17.77 -1.70
CA ALA A 284 12.70 16.91 -0.91
C ALA A 284 14.07 16.71 -1.55
N ASP A 285 14.16 16.60 -2.88
CA ASP A 285 15.45 16.55 -3.59
C ASP A 285 16.30 17.82 -3.36
N LYS A 286 15.68 18.98 -3.10
CA LYS A 286 16.36 20.26 -2.84
C LYS A 286 16.72 20.48 -1.37
N THR A 287 15.85 20.11 -0.44
CA THR A 287 15.96 20.43 0.99
C THR A 287 16.51 19.28 1.84
N GLY A 288 16.48 18.08 1.29
CA GLY A 288 16.89 16.83 1.93
C GLY A 288 15.71 15.93 2.30
N PRO A 289 15.66 14.71 1.72
CA PRO A 289 14.53 13.78 1.89
C PRO A 289 14.22 13.41 3.34
N THR A 290 15.25 13.22 4.16
CA THR A 290 15.10 12.90 5.58
C THR A 290 14.42 14.03 6.37
N LYS A 291 14.71 15.28 6.03
CA LYS A 291 14.08 16.45 6.70
C LYS A 291 12.59 16.51 6.39
N ILE A 292 12.22 16.34 5.12
CA ILE A 292 10.81 16.33 4.70
C ILE A 292 10.05 15.17 5.33
N TYR A 293 10.67 13.98 5.36
CA TYR A 293 10.05 12.82 6.00
C TYR A 293 9.81 13.04 7.50
N GLN A 294 10.83 13.53 8.25
CA GLN A 294 10.70 13.82 9.67
C GLN A 294 9.66 14.91 9.94
N PHE A 295 9.62 15.94 9.11
CA PHE A 295 8.59 16.97 9.18
C PHE A 295 7.20 16.37 8.94
N GLY A 296 7.03 15.52 7.92
CA GLY A 296 5.78 14.81 7.65
C GLY A 296 5.32 13.94 8.82
N LEU A 297 6.25 13.26 9.51
CA LEU A 297 5.92 12.47 10.71
C LEU A 297 5.39 13.33 11.87
N ILE A 298 6.03 14.48 12.13
CA ILE A 298 5.57 15.42 13.16
C ILE A 298 4.17 15.96 12.79
N MET A 299 3.97 16.36 11.54
CA MET A 299 2.67 16.82 11.06
C MET A 299 1.62 15.71 11.16
N ALA A 300 1.96 14.45 10.87
CA ALA A 300 1.04 13.33 11.04
C ALA A 300 0.60 13.15 12.50
N VAL A 301 1.52 13.26 13.47
CA VAL A 301 1.17 13.20 14.90
C VAL A 301 0.21 14.32 15.29
N LEU A 302 0.43 15.52 14.78
CA LEU A 302 -0.36 16.70 15.17
C LEU A 302 -1.75 16.73 14.49
N PHE A 303 -1.81 16.31 13.23
CA PHE A 303 -2.98 16.55 12.39
C PHE A 303 -3.78 15.29 12.01
N THR A 304 -3.28 14.07 12.18
CA THR A 304 -4.09 12.88 11.88
C THR A 304 -5.39 12.80 12.70
N PRO A 305 -5.42 13.14 14.00
CA PRO A 305 -6.67 13.13 14.74
C PRO A 305 -7.70 14.10 14.18
N SER A 306 -7.28 15.24 13.63
CA SER A 306 -8.19 16.23 13.04
C SER A 306 -8.92 15.72 11.79
N ILE A 307 -8.37 14.71 11.09
CA ILE A 307 -9.04 14.06 9.94
C ILE A 307 -10.41 13.53 10.39
N PHE A 308 -10.43 12.74 11.48
CA PHE A 308 -11.67 12.18 12.04
C PHE A 308 -12.54 13.25 12.68
N TRP A 309 -11.92 14.22 13.37
CA TRP A 309 -12.63 15.32 14.01
C TRP A 309 -13.41 16.19 13.02
N PHE A 310 -12.83 16.57 11.90
CA PHE A 310 -13.58 17.28 10.86
C PHE A 310 -14.65 16.39 10.22
N ALA A 311 -14.32 15.14 9.93
CA ALA A 311 -15.23 14.23 9.22
C ALA A 311 -16.51 13.92 10.03
N GLN A 312 -16.48 13.95 11.36
CA GLN A 312 -17.65 13.66 12.22
C GLN A 312 -18.84 14.60 11.98
N TYR A 313 -18.61 15.82 11.49
CA TYR A 313 -19.67 16.79 11.22
C TYR A 313 -20.50 16.43 9.98
N GLY A 314 -19.98 15.64 9.07
CA GLY A 314 -20.72 15.09 7.92
C GLY A 314 -21.04 16.08 6.80
N ASP A 315 -20.82 17.38 7.00
CA ASP A 315 -21.02 18.38 5.94
C ASP A 315 -19.87 18.37 4.92
N THR A 316 -20.17 18.68 3.68
CA THR A 316 -19.23 18.61 2.56
C THR A 316 -17.93 19.38 2.81
N THR A 317 -18.00 20.56 3.43
CA THR A 317 -16.83 21.38 3.70
C THR A 317 -15.86 20.68 4.65
N ASN A 318 -16.35 20.18 5.78
CA ASN A 318 -15.53 19.49 6.78
C ASN A 318 -14.99 18.16 6.25
N LEU A 319 -15.76 17.43 5.43
CA LEU A 319 -15.30 16.22 4.74
C LEU A 319 -14.15 16.53 3.77
N LEU A 320 -14.25 17.57 2.95
CA LEU A 320 -13.18 17.98 2.06
C LEU A 320 -11.94 18.46 2.81
N VAL A 321 -12.11 19.23 3.90
CA VAL A 321 -10.99 19.65 4.77
C VAL A 321 -10.27 18.44 5.35
N SER A 322 -11.01 17.43 5.87
CA SER A 322 -10.43 16.21 6.40
C SER A 322 -9.55 15.50 5.35
N GLN A 323 -10.02 15.42 4.11
CA GLN A 323 -9.30 14.77 3.02
C GLN A 323 -8.14 15.61 2.47
N CYS A 324 -8.21 16.94 2.52
CA CYS A 324 -7.07 17.81 2.23
C CYS A 324 -5.94 17.62 3.26
N ILE A 325 -6.27 17.51 4.55
CA ILE A 325 -5.30 17.20 5.60
C ILE A 325 -4.66 15.84 5.33
N PHE A 326 -5.46 14.80 5.08
CA PHE A 326 -4.96 13.47 4.72
C PHE A 326 -4.01 13.53 3.52
N ALA A 327 -4.41 14.19 2.44
CA ALA A 327 -3.63 14.26 1.20
C ALA A 327 -2.25 14.90 1.41
N ILE A 328 -2.18 16.00 2.16
CA ILE A 328 -0.93 16.69 2.48
C ILE A 328 -0.02 15.78 3.33
N LEU A 329 -0.57 15.15 4.36
CA LEU A 329 0.18 14.25 5.24
C LEU A 329 0.69 13.03 4.47
N ASN A 330 -0.17 12.40 3.65
CA ASN A 330 0.20 11.27 2.81
C ASN A 330 1.33 11.66 1.84
N ALA A 331 1.22 12.80 1.19
CA ALA A 331 2.25 13.27 0.25
C ALA A 331 3.58 13.57 0.95
N LEU A 332 3.59 14.19 2.13
CA LEU A 332 4.80 14.45 2.92
C LEU A 332 5.53 13.16 3.33
N ILE A 333 4.78 12.11 3.68
CA ILE A 333 5.33 10.82 4.09
C ILE A 333 5.76 10.00 2.87
N SER A 334 4.91 9.89 1.85
CA SER A 334 5.11 8.99 0.70
C SER A 334 6.12 9.50 -0.30
N ALA A 335 6.28 10.82 -0.44
CA ALA A 335 7.18 11.43 -1.41
C ALA A 335 8.65 11.03 -1.21
N PRO A 336 9.27 11.16 -0.02
CA PRO A 336 10.67 10.79 0.21
C PRO A 336 10.86 9.31 0.56
N MET A 337 9.80 8.57 0.85
CA MET A 337 9.85 7.23 1.42
C MET A 337 10.67 6.25 0.60
N VAL A 338 10.38 6.14 -0.71
CA VAL A 338 11.07 5.19 -1.61
C VAL A 338 12.56 5.47 -1.65
N TYR A 339 12.94 6.74 -1.77
CA TYR A 339 14.34 7.16 -1.75
C TYR A 339 15.04 6.77 -0.44
N LEU A 340 14.41 7.01 0.71
CA LEU A 340 14.98 6.71 2.01
C LEU A 340 15.24 5.21 2.20
N VAL A 341 14.27 4.36 1.89
CA VAL A 341 14.43 2.90 2.09
C VAL A 341 15.47 2.31 1.14
N VAL A 342 15.56 2.82 -0.10
CA VAL A 342 16.50 2.32 -1.11
C VAL A 342 17.96 2.53 -0.70
N HIS A 343 18.27 3.64 -0.03
CA HIS A 343 19.64 3.99 0.34
C HIS A 343 20.12 3.37 1.66
N LEU A 344 19.24 2.72 2.42
CA LEU A 344 19.63 2.08 3.69
C LEU A 344 20.42 0.79 3.54
N PHE A 345 20.41 0.17 2.34
CA PHE A 345 21.11 -1.09 2.10
C PHE A 345 22.05 -1.01 0.90
N PRO A 346 23.17 -1.75 0.92
CA PRO A 346 24.07 -1.84 -0.23
C PRO A 346 23.36 -2.52 -1.40
N ALA A 347 23.75 -2.15 -2.63
CA ALA A 347 23.04 -2.54 -3.86
C ALA A 347 22.77 -4.06 -3.99
N HIS A 348 23.74 -4.92 -3.61
CA HIS A 348 23.63 -6.37 -3.70
C HIS A 348 22.67 -7.03 -2.69
N LEU A 349 22.29 -6.34 -1.60
CA LEU A 349 21.32 -6.83 -0.59
C LEU A 349 20.00 -6.05 -0.62
N ARG A 350 19.97 -4.93 -1.32
CA ARG A 350 18.92 -3.90 -1.27
C ARG A 350 17.53 -4.47 -1.52
N TYR A 351 17.35 -5.19 -2.63
CA TYR A 351 16.04 -5.69 -3.03
C TYR A 351 15.42 -6.61 -1.96
N ARG A 352 16.14 -7.67 -1.58
CA ARG A 352 15.62 -8.65 -0.59
C ARG A 352 15.39 -8.01 0.78
N SER A 353 16.34 -7.19 1.23
CA SER A 353 16.28 -6.59 2.57
C SER A 353 15.12 -5.62 2.71
N ILE A 354 14.92 -4.75 1.72
CA ILE A 354 13.83 -3.77 1.73
C ILE A 354 12.50 -4.50 1.60
N SER A 355 12.36 -5.40 0.62
CA SER A 355 11.09 -6.09 0.38
C SER A 355 10.64 -6.89 1.59
N ILE A 356 11.54 -7.61 2.27
CA ILE A 356 11.20 -8.37 3.48
C ILE A 356 10.85 -7.42 4.64
N ALA A 357 11.71 -6.43 4.94
CA ALA A 357 11.50 -5.54 6.07
C ALA A 357 10.23 -4.70 5.93
N TYR A 358 10.03 -4.09 4.77
CA TYR A 358 8.85 -3.27 4.47
C TYR A 358 7.57 -4.11 4.49
N SER A 359 7.58 -5.28 3.82
CA SER A 359 6.41 -6.15 3.77
C SER A 359 6.04 -6.73 5.13
N LEU A 360 7.02 -7.01 6.00
CA LEU A 360 6.74 -7.42 7.38
C LEU A 360 6.05 -6.31 8.17
N GLY A 361 6.56 -5.08 8.10
CA GLY A 361 5.94 -3.93 8.78
C GLY A 361 4.54 -3.64 8.26
N ALA A 362 4.40 -3.48 6.96
CA ALA A 362 3.12 -3.22 6.30
C ALA A 362 2.13 -4.38 6.45
N GLY A 363 2.61 -5.62 6.43
CA GLY A 363 1.78 -6.82 6.60
C GLY A 363 1.21 -6.96 8.00
N LEU A 364 2.09 -6.90 9.01
CA LEU A 364 1.68 -7.10 10.40
C LEU A 364 0.77 -5.97 10.90
N PHE A 365 1.13 -4.74 10.63
CA PHE A 365 0.41 -3.58 11.18
C PHE A 365 -0.53 -2.92 10.17
N GLY A 366 -0.11 -2.75 8.92
CA GLY A 366 -0.96 -2.14 7.91
C GLY A 366 -2.12 -3.04 7.50
N GLY A 367 -1.84 -4.33 7.21
CA GLY A 367 -2.90 -5.29 6.83
C GLY A 367 -3.96 -5.47 7.90
N THR A 368 -3.58 -5.42 9.18
CA THR A 368 -4.51 -5.52 10.32
C THR A 368 -5.14 -4.19 10.72
N ALA A 369 -4.64 -3.06 10.21
CA ALA A 369 -5.03 -1.72 10.66
C ALA A 369 -6.55 -1.44 10.57
N PRO A 370 -7.28 -1.80 9.50
CA PRO A 370 -8.73 -1.58 9.46
C PRO A 370 -9.49 -2.39 10.52
N MET A 371 -9.03 -3.62 10.78
CA MET A 371 -9.63 -4.47 11.82
C MET A 371 -9.38 -3.91 13.22
N VAL A 372 -8.15 -3.46 13.49
CA VAL A 372 -7.79 -2.84 14.78
C VAL A 372 -8.55 -1.52 14.95
N ALA A 373 -8.69 -0.71 13.91
CA ALA A 373 -9.42 0.55 13.95
C ALA A 373 -10.92 0.32 14.26
N GLU A 374 -11.56 -0.66 13.62
CA GLU A 374 -12.96 -1.04 13.91
C GLU A 374 -13.09 -1.53 15.35
N TYR A 375 -12.18 -2.40 15.81
CA TYR A 375 -12.18 -2.90 17.18
C TYR A 375 -12.03 -1.77 18.19
N LEU A 376 -11.07 -0.87 18.00
CA LEU A 376 -10.86 0.26 18.90
C LEU A 376 -12.08 1.19 18.94
N GLN A 377 -12.69 1.46 17.80
CA GLN A 377 -13.88 2.31 17.74
C GLN A 377 -15.06 1.67 18.47
N THR A 378 -15.30 0.37 18.28
CA THR A 378 -16.41 -0.33 18.96
C THR A 378 -16.21 -0.46 20.47
N GLN A 379 -14.97 -0.61 20.96
CA GLN A 379 -14.69 -0.70 22.39
C GLN A 379 -14.73 0.68 23.10
N TYR A 380 -14.41 1.74 22.38
CA TYR A 380 -14.26 3.10 22.93
C TYR A 380 -15.17 4.10 22.22
N GLU A 381 -16.41 3.70 21.90
CA GLU A 381 -17.42 4.57 21.25
C GLU A 381 -17.67 5.90 21.97
N TRP A 382 -17.49 5.92 23.30
CA TRP A 382 -17.64 7.11 24.12
C TRP A 382 -16.51 8.15 23.95
N ILE A 383 -15.41 7.79 23.30
CA ILE A 383 -14.30 8.69 22.99
C ILE A 383 -14.52 9.27 21.60
N GLY A 384 -14.83 10.54 21.53
CA GLY A 384 -15.07 11.29 20.30
C GLY A 384 -14.19 12.53 20.17
N GLY A 385 -14.56 13.40 19.25
CA GLY A 385 -13.84 14.64 18.97
C GLY A 385 -12.46 14.40 18.39
N ILE A 386 -11.44 15.13 18.84
CA ILE A 386 -10.06 14.98 18.37
C ILE A 386 -9.38 13.70 18.89
N PHE A 387 -9.99 12.97 19.80
CA PHE A 387 -9.43 11.76 20.40
C PHE A 387 -9.98 10.47 19.80
N TYR A 388 -10.52 10.49 18.61
CA TYR A 388 -10.96 9.27 17.92
C TYR A 388 -9.88 8.20 17.93
N PRO A 389 -10.15 7.01 18.49
CA PRO A 389 -9.14 5.95 18.69
C PRO A 389 -8.37 5.54 17.43
N PRO A 390 -9.00 5.44 16.24
CA PRO A 390 -8.27 5.16 15.00
C PRO A 390 -7.22 6.22 14.65
N GLY A 391 -7.50 7.51 14.89
CA GLY A 391 -6.54 8.60 14.67
C GLY A 391 -5.36 8.52 15.64
N ILE A 392 -5.61 8.22 16.91
CA ILE A 392 -4.56 8.03 17.94
C ILE A 392 -3.69 6.81 17.60
N TYR A 393 -4.28 5.75 17.09
CA TYR A 393 -3.55 4.56 16.64
C TYR A 393 -2.53 4.90 15.56
N VAL A 394 -2.89 5.72 14.58
CA VAL A 394 -1.95 6.21 13.56
C VAL A 394 -0.85 7.08 14.17
N CYS A 395 -1.20 8.00 15.09
CA CYS A 395 -0.22 8.87 15.78
C CYS A 395 0.84 8.06 16.52
N PHE A 396 0.46 6.96 17.16
CA PHE A 396 1.40 6.07 17.83
C PHE A 396 2.49 5.55 16.86
N PHE A 397 2.11 5.05 15.68
CA PHE A 397 3.07 4.59 14.68
C PHE A 397 3.92 5.73 14.11
N ALA A 398 3.36 6.92 13.92
CA ALA A 398 4.10 8.09 13.46
C ALA A 398 5.18 8.50 14.48
N LEU A 399 4.84 8.54 15.78
CA LEU A 399 5.78 8.80 16.87
C LEU A 399 6.88 7.74 16.95
N VAL A 400 6.51 6.46 16.96
CA VAL A 400 7.50 5.36 17.03
C VAL A 400 8.47 5.44 15.84
N THR A 401 7.97 5.65 14.64
CA THR A 401 8.81 5.78 13.44
C THR A 401 9.72 7.02 13.53
N TRP A 402 9.19 8.14 14.01
CA TRP A 402 9.97 9.36 14.21
C TRP A 402 11.13 9.14 15.19
N PHE A 403 10.89 8.52 16.35
CA PHE A 403 11.92 8.19 17.33
C PHE A 403 12.97 7.24 16.75
N ILE A 404 12.56 6.18 16.05
CA ILE A 404 13.47 5.22 15.42
C ILE A 404 14.40 5.93 14.42
N ILE A 405 13.86 6.77 13.55
CA ILE A 405 14.65 7.50 12.55
C ILE A 405 15.53 8.53 13.24
N ARG A 406 15.02 9.32 14.17
CA ARG A 406 15.77 10.36 14.89
C ARG A 406 16.94 9.79 15.66
N TYR A 407 16.71 8.70 16.41
CA TYR A 407 17.77 8.03 17.18
C TYR A 407 18.88 7.45 16.30
N ASN A 408 18.53 6.97 15.12
CA ASN A 408 19.47 6.33 14.20
C ASN A 408 20.09 7.30 13.19
N ALA A 409 19.53 8.48 12.99
CA ALA A 409 20.02 9.47 12.02
C ALA A 409 21.51 9.81 12.20
N ALA A 410 21.97 9.94 13.45
CA ALA A 410 23.37 10.23 13.77
C ALA A 410 24.32 9.04 13.55
N LYS A 411 23.79 7.82 13.43
CA LYS A 411 24.56 6.56 13.38
C LYS A 411 24.61 5.93 12.00
N ILE A 412 23.81 6.41 11.06
CA ILE A 412 23.75 5.92 9.68
C ILE A 412 24.48 6.94 8.81
N GLU A 413 25.53 6.49 8.15
CA GLU A 413 26.40 7.30 7.30
C GLU A 413 25.62 8.05 6.22
N TYR A 414 24.61 7.41 5.66
CA TYR A 414 23.73 7.98 4.67
C TYR A 414 22.96 9.23 5.15
N PHE A 415 22.51 9.25 6.42
CA PHE A 415 21.84 10.42 6.98
C PHE A 415 22.81 11.60 7.26
N LYS A 416 24.13 11.32 7.32
CA LYS A 416 25.17 12.34 7.51
C LYS A 416 25.54 13.06 6.21
N HIS A 417 25.48 12.36 5.08
CA HIS A 417 25.84 12.87 3.76
C HIS A 417 24.75 12.55 2.74
N PRO A 418 23.57 13.21 2.82
CA PRO A 418 22.50 12.99 1.86
C PRO A 418 22.88 13.63 0.52
N GLY A 419 23.57 12.89 -0.36
CA GLY A 419 23.91 13.40 -1.70
C GLY A 419 25.28 13.03 -2.23
N GLN A 420 26.09 12.27 -1.50
CA GLN A 420 27.30 11.63 -2.03
C GLN A 420 27.04 10.27 -2.63
#